data_672855ce023a0c47a796a58381a22d3d
#
_entry.id   672855ce023a0c47a796a58381a22d3d
#
_cell.length_a   1.000
_cell.length_b   1.000
_cell.length_c   1.000
_cell.angle_alpha   90.00
_cell.angle_beta   90.00
_cell.angle_gamma   90.00
#
_symmetry.space_group_name_H-M   'P 1'
#
loop_
_entity.id
_entity.type
_entity.pdbx_description
1 polymer ?
#
loop_
_entity_poly.entity_id
_entity_poly.type
_entity_poly.pdbx_seq_one_letter_code
_entity_poly.pdbx_strand_id
1 'polypeptide(L)'
;LKELNPLIKVYGNTNFRGDCPNEDAELMTFFNELKRLYPDLARIAIHPDNEGLVLGTGHLHHAKQKAKGAINKGAADIVIVGNPTFVCEMKRRDHTKCRWQDGQLEFLEYSLKNGAFVCIALGYESALEAVKDWIKKAP
;
A
#
# COMPACT_ATOMS: atom_id res chain seq x y z
N LEU A 1 4.80 14.63 -2.12
CA LEU A 1 6.00 13.87 -1.64
C LEU A 1 7.02 14.72 -0.87
N LYS A 2 6.82 16.02 -0.80
CA LYS A 2 7.82 16.93 -0.17
C LYS A 2 7.96 16.75 1.34
N GLU A 3 6.92 16.30 2.01
CA GLU A 3 6.91 16.13 3.47
C GLU A 3 7.25 14.70 3.92
N LEU A 4 7.64 13.86 2.97
CA LEU A 4 7.89 12.47 3.25
C LEU A 4 9.22 12.29 3.99
N ASN A 5 9.22 11.41 4.99
CA ASN A 5 10.44 10.99 5.64
C ASN A 5 11.41 10.43 4.61
N PRO A 6 12.65 10.95 4.50
CA PRO A 6 13.60 10.52 3.47
C PRO A 6 14.00 9.07 3.55
N LEU A 7 13.75 8.39 4.67
CA LEU A 7 14.00 6.96 4.81
C LEU A 7 12.92 6.10 4.14
N ILE A 8 11.80 6.69 3.76
CA ILE A 8 10.74 5.99 3.02
C ILE A 8 11.02 6.14 1.54
N LYS A 9 11.42 5.04 0.90
CA LYS A 9 11.76 5.06 -0.51
C LYS A 9 10.50 5.14 -1.39
N VAL A 10 10.59 5.96 -2.43
CA VAL A 10 9.55 6.07 -3.47
C VAL A 10 10.02 5.30 -4.70
N TYR A 11 9.24 4.32 -5.10
CA TYR A 11 9.49 3.54 -6.32
C TYR A 11 8.67 4.10 -7.46
N GLY A 12 9.30 4.33 -8.59
CA GLY A 12 8.66 4.82 -9.80
C GLY A 12 9.23 6.14 -10.26
N ASN A 13 8.70 6.64 -11.38
CA ASN A 13 9.16 7.88 -11.99
C ASN A 13 8.36 9.06 -11.43
N THR A 14 8.98 9.83 -10.55
CA THR A 14 8.35 11.00 -9.92
C THR A 14 8.10 12.16 -10.89
N ASN A 15 8.68 12.09 -12.10
CA ASN A 15 8.50 13.12 -13.12
C ASN A 15 7.38 12.81 -14.11
N PHE A 16 6.79 11.62 -14.03
CA PHE A 16 5.69 11.26 -14.93
C PHE A 16 4.49 12.18 -14.70
N ARG A 17 3.90 12.65 -15.80
CA ARG A 17 2.67 13.45 -15.81
C ARG A 17 1.80 12.97 -16.96
N GLY A 18 0.50 12.91 -16.73
CA GLY A 18 -0.45 12.54 -17.75
C GLY A 18 -1.46 11.50 -17.32
N ASP A 19 -2.14 10.91 -18.29
CA ASP A 19 -3.16 9.90 -18.05
C ASP A 19 -2.55 8.63 -17.47
N CYS A 20 -3.20 8.10 -16.46
CA CYS A 20 -2.78 6.88 -15.79
C CYS A 20 -3.97 6.26 -15.06
N PRO A 21 -3.91 4.94 -14.78
CA PRO A 21 -4.96 4.29 -14.01
C PRO A 21 -5.10 4.90 -12.61
N ASN A 22 -6.28 4.74 -12.01
CA ASN A 22 -6.46 5.14 -10.62
C ASN A 22 -5.79 4.13 -9.67
N GLU A 23 -5.75 4.46 -8.38
CA GLU A 23 -5.08 3.63 -7.37
C GLU A 23 -5.71 2.25 -7.25
N ASP A 24 -7.04 2.15 -7.29
CA ASP A 24 -7.74 0.86 -7.18
C ASP A 24 -7.41 -0.07 -8.35
N ALA A 25 -7.35 0.47 -9.57
CA ALA A 25 -6.96 -0.29 -10.74
C ALA A 25 -5.52 -0.81 -10.63
N GLU A 26 -4.63 0.04 -10.18
CA GLU A 26 -3.23 -0.34 -9.95
C GLU A 26 -3.10 -1.42 -8.88
N LEU A 27 -3.86 -1.32 -7.79
CA LEU A 27 -3.87 -2.33 -6.73
C LEU A 27 -4.39 -3.67 -7.23
N MET A 28 -5.47 -3.67 -7.99
CA MET A 28 -6.02 -4.90 -8.56
C MET A 28 -4.99 -5.60 -9.45
N THR A 29 -4.34 -4.83 -10.32
CA THR A 29 -3.30 -5.36 -11.19
C THR A 29 -2.11 -5.88 -10.39
N PHE A 30 -1.70 -5.16 -9.34
CA PHE A 30 -0.62 -5.59 -8.48
C PHE A 30 -0.92 -6.97 -7.86
N PHE A 31 -2.08 -7.14 -7.25
CA PHE A 31 -2.42 -8.41 -6.59
C PHE A 31 -2.55 -9.55 -7.59
N ASN A 32 -3.07 -9.30 -8.79
CA ASN A 32 -3.13 -10.32 -9.84
C ASN A 32 -1.72 -10.74 -10.30
N GLU A 33 -0.82 -9.79 -10.49
CA GLU A 33 0.56 -10.06 -10.87
C GLU A 33 1.35 -10.72 -9.74
N LEU A 34 1.07 -10.35 -8.49
CA LEU A 34 1.71 -10.98 -7.33
C LEU A 34 1.36 -12.47 -7.29
N LYS A 35 0.10 -12.83 -7.53
CA LYS A 35 -0.33 -14.23 -7.60
C LYS A 35 0.39 -14.98 -8.70
N ARG A 36 0.59 -14.35 -9.84
CA ARG A 36 1.26 -14.97 -10.99
C ARG A 36 2.74 -15.17 -10.75
N LEU A 37 3.42 -14.17 -10.20
CA LEU A 37 4.87 -14.15 -10.03
C LEU A 37 5.35 -14.77 -8.71
N TYR A 38 4.60 -14.57 -7.64
CA TYR A 38 4.97 -14.98 -6.28
C TYR A 38 3.75 -15.56 -5.56
N PRO A 39 3.28 -16.74 -5.98
CA PRO A 39 2.04 -17.29 -5.43
C PRO A 39 2.08 -17.51 -3.93
N ASP A 40 3.23 -17.85 -3.36
CA ASP A 40 3.37 -18.04 -1.92
C ASP A 40 3.23 -16.72 -1.16
N LEU A 41 3.83 -15.66 -1.68
CA LEU A 41 3.70 -14.33 -1.07
C LEU A 41 2.25 -13.81 -1.17
N ALA A 42 1.58 -14.10 -2.26
CA ALA A 42 0.20 -13.68 -2.46
C ALA A 42 -0.73 -14.25 -1.38
N ARG A 43 -0.39 -15.42 -0.82
CA ARG A 43 -1.19 -16.06 0.24
C ARG A 43 -1.13 -15.29 1.56
N ILE A 44 -0.09 -14.51 1.78
CA ILE A 44 0.12 -13.76 3.02
C ILE A 44 0.16 -12.25 2.79
N ALA A 45 -0.26 -11.80 1.61
CA ALA A 45 -0.39 -10.39 1.28
C ALA A 45 -1.80 -9.91 1.62
N ILE A 46 -1.88 -8.76 2.22
CA ILE A 46 -3.13 -8.19 2.73
C ILE A 46 -3.31 -6.79 2.15
N HIS A 47 -4.54 -6.50 1.72
CA HIS A 47 -4.97 -5.14 1.43
C HIS A 47 -5.96 -4.72 2.52
N PRO A 48 -5.55 -3.89 3.49
CA PRO A 48 -6.47 -3.44 4.54
C PRO A 48 -7.62 -2.63 3.96
N ASP A 49 -8.84 -2.99 4.32
CA ASP A 49 -10.04 -2.27 3.90
C ASP A 49 -10.30 -1.10 4.84
N ASN A 50 -9.83 0.08 4.44
CA ASN A 50 -9.94 1.29 5.25
C ASN A 50 -11.19 2.10 4.97
N GLU A 51 -11.80 1.89 3.81
CA GLU A 51 -12.91 2.72 3.34
C GLU A 51 -14.27 2.06 3.52
N GLY A 52 -14.30 0.73 3.63
CA GLY A 52 -15.53 -0.02 3.72
C GLY A 52 -16.31 -0.05 2.42
N LEU A 53 -17.08 -1.10 2.24
CA LEU A 53 -17.97 -1.22 1.11
C LEU A 53 -19.33 -0.63 1.46
N VAL A 54 -19.88 0.17 0.58
CA VAL A 54 -21.18 0.82 0.74
C VAL A 54 -22.27 -0.03 0.08
N LEU A 55 -22.18 -1.35 0.18
CA LEU A 55 -23.13 -2.28 -0.44
C LEU A 55 -23.80 -3.14 0.62
N GLY A 56 -25.13 -3.07 0.71
CA GLY A 56 -25.92 -3.90 1.62
C GLY A 56 -25.47 -3.77 3.07
N THR A 57 -25.15 -4.89 3.69
CA THR A 57 -24.69 -4.93 5.09
C THR A 57 -23.22 -4.55 5.27
N GLY A 58 -22.47 -4.42 4.19
CA GLY A 58 -21.04 -4.12 4.25
C GLY A 58 -20.73 -2.81 4.95
N HIS A 59 -21.56 -1.80 4.74
CA HIS A 59 -21.40 -0.50 5.37
C HIS A 59 -21.54 -0.58 6.91
N LEU A 60 -22.56 -1.29 7.39
CA LEU A 60 -22.77 -1.47 8.83
C LEU A 60 -21.66 -2.29 9.46
N HIS A 61 -21.22 -3.35 8.77
CA HIS A 61 -20.11 -4.16 9.23
C HIS A 61 -18.83 -3.32 9.37
N HIS A 62 -18.52 -2.51 8.37
CA HIS A 62 -17.36 -1.63 8.40
C HIS A 62 -17.43 -0.65 9.58
N ALA A 63 -18.60 -0.03 9.80
CA ALA A 63 -18.78 0.89 10.92
C ALA A 63 -18.56 0.21 12.26
N LYS A 64 -19.04 -1.03 12.42
CA LYS A 64 -18.81 -1.81 13.64
C LYS A 64 -17.33 -2.13 13.85
N GLN A 65 -16.62 -2.52 12.81
CA GLN A 65 -15.21 -2.82 12.88
C GLN A 65 -14.41 -1.57 13.25
N LYS A 66 -14.75 -0.43 12.66
CA LYS A 66 -14.12 0.86 12.97
C LYS A 66 -14.33 1.24 14.43
N ALA A 67 -15.56 1.07 14.94
CA ALA A 67 -15.89 1.38 16.34
C ALA A 67 -15.10 0.49 17.32
N LYS A 68 -14.75 -0.72 16.92
CA LYS A 68 -13.92 -1.63 17.73
C LYS A 68 -12.43 -1.36 17.61
N GLY A 69 -12.02 -0.39 16.79
CA GLY A 69 -10.61 -0.14 16.53
C GLY A 69 -9.95 -1.17 15.61
N ALA A 70 -10.74 -2.01 14.95
CA ALA A 70 -10.23 -3.04 14.05
C ALA A 70 -9.78 -2.50 12.69
N ILE A 71 -10.22 -1.28 12.35
CA ILE A 71 -9.86 -0.62 11.09
C ILE A 71 -9.08 0.64 11.39
N ASN A 72 -7.89 0.73 10.81
CA ASN A 72 -7.06 1.93 10.85
C ASN A 72 -7.20 2.65 9.53
N LYS A 73 -7.83 3.82 9.53
CA LYS A 73 -8.12 4.61 8.33
C LYS A 73 -6.88 4.91 7.50
N GLY A 74 -5.72 5.02 8.13
CA GLY A 74 -4.47 5.35 7.45
C GLY A 74 -3.65 4.14 7.06
N ALA A 75 -4.12 2.92 7.28
CA ALA A 75 -3.33 1.72 6.97
C ALA A 75 -2.91 1.68 5.50
N ALA A 76 -1.69 1.20 5.24
CA ALA A 76 -1.14 1.12 3.90
C ALA A 76 -1.95 0.17 3.01
N ASP A 77 -1.86 0.38 1.71
CA ASP A 77 -2.61 -0.41 0.73
C ASP A 77 -2.17 -1.86 0.62
N ILE A 78 -0.90 -2.13 0.89
CA ILE A 78 -0.31 -3.47 0.76
C ILE A 78 0.51 -3.77 2.00
N VAL A 79 0.22 -4.89 2.65
CA VAL A 79 1.00 -5.41 3.76
C VAL A 79 1.30 -6.89 3.47
N ILE A 80 2.56 -7.28 3.48
CA ILE A 80 2.95 -8.68 3.29
C ILE A 80 3.71 -9.12 4.54
N VAL A 81 3.23 -10.17 5.16
CA VAL A 81 3.84 -10.72 6.36
C VAL A 81 5.27 -11.20 6.04
N GLY A 82 6.19 -10.87 6.91
CA GLY A 82 7.60 -11.26 6.74
C GLY A 82 8.48 -10.66 7.83
N ASN A 83 9.76 -10.84 7.70
CA ASN A 83 10.76 -10.28 8.62
C ASN A 83 11.90 -9.67 7.80
N PRO A 84 11.85 -8.35 7.55
CA PRO A 84 10.84 -7.40 8.00
C PRO A 84 9.52 -7.52 7.22
N THR A 85 8.44 -7.02 7.81
CA THR A 85 7.15 -6.92 7.12
C THR A 85 7.24 -5.89 5.99
N PHE A 86 6.66 -6.22 4.84
CA PHE A 86 6.55 -5.30 3.72
C PHE A 86 5.32 -4.42 3.88
N VAL A 87 5.51 -3.11 3.81
CA VAL A 87 4.43 -2.11 3.92
C VAL A 87 4.57 -1.13 2.76
N CYS A 88 3.56 -1.06 1.91
CA CYS A 88 3.60 -0.23 0.71
C CYS A 88 2.31 0.56 0.54
N GLU A 89 2.45 1.85 0.34
CA GLU A 89 1.34 2.73 -0.06
C GLU A 89 1.37 2.88 -1.57
N MET A 90 0.25 2.54 -2.22
CA MET A 90 0.10 2.70 -3.66
C MET A 90 -0.35 4.11 -3.98
N LYS A 91 0.30 4.75 -4.93
CA LYS A 91 -0.12 6.02 -5.48
C LYS A 91 -0.19 5.94 -7.00
N ARG A 92 -0.90 6.85 -7.62
CA ARG A 92 -1.00 6.90 -9.09
C ARG A 92 0.38 7.20 -9.68
N ARG A 93 0.62 6.76 -10.91
CA ARG A 93 1.88 7.05 -11.62
C ARG A 93 2.13 8.54 -11.70
N ASP A 94 1.11 9.33 -12.02
CA ASP A 94 1.17 10.78 -11.88
C ASP A 94 0.79 11.13 -10.44
N HIS A 95 1.79 11.29 -9.57
CA HIS A 95 1.55 11.52 -8.15
C HIS A 95 0.90 12.88 -7.86
N THR A 96 0.88 13.80 -8.81
CA THR A 96 0.19 15.08 -8.64
C THR A 96 -1.32 14.90 -8.63
N LYS A 97 -1.82 13.76 -9.11
CA LYS A 97 -3.24 13.41 -9.09
C LYS A 97 -3.66 12.64 -7.83
N CYS A 98 -2.74 12.43 -6.91
CA CYS A 98 -2.99 11.69 -5.68
C CYS A 98 -3.35 12.61 -4.55
N ARG A 99 -4.09 12.05 -3.58
CA ARG A 99 -4.37 12.72 -2.31
C ARG A 99 -3.85 11.87 -1.17
N TRP A 100 -3.29 12.53 -0.18
CA TRP A 100 -2.97 11.89 1.08
C TRP A 100 -4.16 12.03 2.02
N GLN A 101 -4.60 10.92 2.59
CA GLN A 101 -5.66 10.90 3.57
C GLN A 101 -5.07 10.96 4.98
N ASP A 102 -5.90 11.38 5.93
CA ASP A 102 -5.48 11.45 7.33
C ASP A 102 -4.97 10.10 7.81
N GLY A 103 -3.82 10.13 8.44
CA GLY A 103 -3.21 8.95 9.04
C GLY A 103 -2.30 8.13 8.12
N GLN A 104 -2.33 8.34 6.81
CA GLN A 104 -1.51 7.54 5.89
C GLN A 104 -0.01 7.73 6.11
N LEU A 105 0.46 8.96 6.20
CA LEU A 105 1.88 9.22 6.45
C LEU A 105 2.30 8.73 7.83
N GLU A 106 1.45 8.92 8.82
CA GLU A 106 1.72 8.46 10.19
C GLU A 106 1.85 6.94 10.24
N PHE A 107 0.97 6.23 9.55
CA PHE A 107 1.04 4.76 9.49
C PHE A 107 2.38 4.30 8.93
N LEU A 108 2.84 4.92 7.84
CA LEU A 108 4.11 4.60 7.23
C LEU A 108 5.28 4.89 8.18
N GLU A 109 5.26 6.04 8.85
CA GLU A 109 6.32 6.42 9.78
C GLU A 109 6.39 5.50 11.00
N TYR A 110 5.24 5.16 11.60
CA TYR A 110 5.21 4.21 12.72
C TYR A 110 5.63 2.81 12.30
N SER A 111 5.25 2.39 11.10
CA SER A 111 5.70 1.11 10.54
C SER A 111 7.21 1.08 10.38
N LEU A 112 7.79 2.17 9.89
CA LEU A 112 9.24 2.30 9.74
C LEU A 112 9.95 2.21 11.10
N LYS A 113 9.43 2.91 12.11
CA LYS A 113 9.97 2.86 13.47
C LYS A 113 9.96 1.44 14.05
N ASN A 114 8.98 0.65 13.66
CA ASN A 114 8.84 -0.72 14.15
C ASN A 114 9.54 -1.75 13.27
N GLY A 115 10.41 -1.31 12.39
CA GLY A 115 11.31 -2.17 11.64
C GLY A 115 10.77 -2.72 10.33
N ALA A 116 9.61 -2.25 9.87
CA ALA A 116 9.06 -2.69 8.59
C ALA A 116 9.89 -2.15 7.41
N PHE A 117 9.82 -2.86 6.29
CA PHE A 117 10.28 -2.35 5.01
C PHE A 117 9.14 -1.49 4.44
N VAL A 118 9.32 -0.17 4.45
CA VAL A 118 8.25 0.78 4.12
C VAL A 118 8.58 1.51 2.84
N CYS A 119 7.61 1.60 1.94
CA CYS A 119 7.79 2.29 0.68
C CYS A 119 6.49 2.88 0.15
N ILE A 120 6.64 3.73 -0.86
CA ILE A 120 5.55 4.24 -1.69
C ILE A 120 5.83 3.77 -3.10
N ALA A 121 4.81 3.31 -3.81
CA ALA A 121 4.95 2.86 -5.19
C ALA A 121 4.01 3.64 -6.11
N LEU A 122 4.55 4.14 -7.19
CA LEU A 122 3.81 4.86 -8.22
C LEU A 122 3.42 3.88 -9.32
N GLY A 123 2.28 3.20 -9.12
CA GLY A 123 1.77 2.18 -10.02
C GLY A 123 2.22 0.77 -9.64
N TYR A 124 1.58 -0.23 -10.26
CA TYR A 124 1.78 -1.62 -9.87
C TYR A 124 3.18 -2.16 -10.19
N GLU A 125 3.77 -1.72 -11.30
CA GLU A 125 5.11 -2.18 -11.67
C GLU A 125 6.14 -1.74 -10.64
N SER A 126 6.00 -0.52 -10.15
CA SER A 126 6.86 0.01 -9.09
C SER A 126 6.68 -0.74 -7.78
N ALA A 127 5.45 -1.13 -7.45
CA ALA A 127 5.19 -1.94 -6.28
C ALA A 127 5.83 -3.33 -6.39
N LEU A 128 5.79 -3.95 -7.57
CA LEU A 128 6.47 -5.24 -7.81
C LEU A 128 7.98 -5.10 -7.71
N GLU A 129 8.55 -3.98 -8.17
CA GLU A 129 9.97 -3.71 -8.00
C GLU A 129 10.34 -3.60 -6.51
N ALA A 130 9.49 -2.94 -5.73
CA ALA A 130 9.68 -2.87 -4.28
C ALA A 130 9.64 -4.26 -3.63
N VAL A 131 8.74 -5.14 -4.07
CA VAL A 131 8.68 -6.52 -3.59
C VAL A 131 9.99 -7.24 -3.88
N LYS A 132 10.55 -7.08 -5.07
CA LYS A 132 11.85 -7.68 -5.42
C LYS A 132 12.95 -7.21 -4.48
N ASP A 133 13.01 -5.92 -4.21
CA ASP A 133 14.01 -5.36 -3.29
C ASP A 133 13.83 -5.90 -1.87
N TRP A 134 12.59 -5.99 -1.43
CA TRP A 134 12.27 -6.54 -0.11
C TRP A 134 12.70 -8.00 0.03
N ILE A 135 12.43 -8.82 -0.97
CA ILE A 135 12.84 -10.23 -0.99
C ILE A 135 14.35 -10.35 -0.85
N LYS A 136 15.11 -9.52 -1.54
CA LYS A 136 16.57 -9.52 -1.48
C LYS A 136 17.13 -9.14 -0.11
N LYS A 137 16.40 -8.30 0.63
CA LYS A 137 16.83 -7.81 1.95
C LYS A 137 16.34 -8.68 3.09
N ALA A 138 15.35 -9.54 2.85
CA ALA A 138 14.83 -10.43 3.87
C ALA A 138 15.87 -11.50 4.22
N PRO A 139 16.01 -11.84 5.53
CA PRO A 139 16.94 -12.90 5.92
C PRO A 139 16.54 -14.26 5.41
#